data_eadb1eee78e2bbd8fe95ce62d69696ad
#
_entry.id   eadb1eee78e2bbd8fe95ce62d69696ad
#
_cell.length_a   1.000
_cell.length_b   1.000
_cell.length_c   1.000
_cell.angle_alpha   90.00
_cell.angle_beta   90.00
_cell.angle_gamma   90.00
#
_symmetry.space_group_name_H-M   'P 1'
#
loop_
_entity.id
_entity.type
_entity.pdbx_description
1 polymer ?
#
loop_
_entity_poly.entity_id
_entity_poly.type
_entity_poly.pdbx_seq_one_letter_code
_entity_poly.pdbx_strand_id
1 'polypeptide(L)'
;MDPVKDVETFVGGGTGARIERILCPLDFSEASVKAYRYAQSIAGHYRAKLIVQHVVELWQHPSGDWAVSPDLFENFRQTLISNAEADLQQFVKKSGGLSPECIVQESMAADAILSFARGRAISLIVMGTHGRRGFDRLMLGSVTERVLRHASCPVLTVRRTAPDSGTQAATDEPVPIRRILCCVDFSAHSQRALDYALSAADAYDAEVDVLHVLDNISDSADVGKETAAAMENLEKLFPPAVPRATKTHLDVRLGKAYQEILKFASDVQADLIVTGVWGRNSLDLEVFGSTTYRVIQLSPGPVLTVPI
;
A
#
# COMPACT_ATOMS: atom_id res chain seq x y z
N MET A 1 -3.99 33.97 -28.63
CA MET A 1 -3.85 32.82 -29.54
C MET A 1 -3.73 31.61 -28.64
N ASP A 2 -4.84 30.95 -28.40
CA ASP A 2 -4.94 29.65 -27.72
C ASP A 2 -4.14 28.60 -28.47
N PRO A 3 -3.70 27.53 -27.84
CA PRO A 3 -4.62 26.49 -27.44
C PRO A 3 -4.23 25.58 -26.28
N VAL A 4 -5.18 25.30 -25.47
CA VAL A 4 -5.26 24.01 -24.79
C VAL A 4 -6.53 23.33 -25.33
N LYS A 5 -6.40 22.24 -26.04
CA LYS A 5 -7.37 21.18 -26.28
C LYS A 5 -6.58 19.95 -26.67
N ASP A 6 -6.63 18.92 -25.86
CA ASP A 6 -7.48 17.77 -26.00
C ASP A 6 -7.24 16.84 -24.80
N VAL A 7 -8.13 16.92 -23.83
CA VAL A 7 -8.35 15.85 -22.88
C VAL A 7 -9.47 15.02 -23.48
N GLU A 8 -9.15 13.98 -24.22
CA GLU A 8 -10.12 12.97 -24.61
C GLU A 8 -10.67 12.30 -23.36
N THR A 9 -11.89 12.63 -23.08
CA THR A 9 -12.74 12.02 -22.06
C THR A 9 -12.99 10.57 -22.46
N PHE A 10 -12.31 9.64 -21.82
CA PHE A 10 -12.66 8.24 -21.92
C PHE A 10 -13.93 8.00 -21.12
N VAL A 11 -15.03 7.80 -21.85
CA VAL A 11 -16.33 7.37 -21.32
C VAL A 11 -16.25 5.87 -21.04
N GLY A 12 -15.78 5.54 -19.86
CA GLY A 12 -15.98 4.28 -19.18
C GLY A 12 -16.24 4.65 -17.73
N GLY A 13 -17.46 4.42 -17.26
CA GLY A 13 -17.90 4.84 -15.93
C GLY A 13 -17.18 4.09 -14.82
N GLY A 14 -16.03 4.58 -14.45
CA GLY A 14 -15.25 4.19 -13.29
C GLY A 14 -14.06 5.11 -13.22
N THR A 15 -13.91 5.86 -12.15
CA THR A 15 -12.69 6.61 -11.81
C THR A 15 -11.58 5.62 -11.48
N GLY A 16 -11.22 4.77 -12.45
CA GLY A 16 -10.16 3.77 -12.31
C GLY A 16 -8.86 4.46 -11.95
N ALA A 17 -8.30 4.04 -10.84
CA ALA A 17 -7.07 4.60 -10.33
C ALA A 17 -5.92 4.35 -11.30
N ARG A 18 -5.51 5.38 -12.02
CA ARG A 18 -4.39 5.30 -12.95
C ARG A 18 -3.09 5.30 -12.19
N ILE A 19 -2.37 4.18 -12.19
CA ILE A 19 -1.05 4.07 -11.58
C ILE A 19 0.00 4.51 -12.61
N GLU A 20 0.50 5.74 -12.46
CA GLU A 20 1.49 6.33 -13.36
C GLU A 20 2.88 6.44 -12.76
N ARG A 21 2.97 6.67 -11.45
CA ARG A 21 4.22 6.85 -10.73
C ARG A 21 4.17 6.10 -9.40
N ILE A 22 5.13 5.23 -9.23
CA ILE A 22 5.28 4.40 -8.03
C ILE A 22 6.50 4.85 -7.27
N LEU A 23 6.34 5.15 -5.99
CA LEU A 23 7.43 5.41 -5.05
C LEU A 23 7.69 4.16 -4.22
N CYS A 24 8.93 3.68 -4.23
CA CYS A 24 9.37 2.59 -3.38
C CYS A 24 10.46 3.08 -2.42
N PRO A 25 10.13 3.43 -1.18
CA PRO A 25 11.11 3.67 -0.14
C PRO A 25 11.90 2.41 0.18
N LEU A 26 13.23 2.49 0.16
CA LEU A 26 14.14 1.36 0.36
C LEU A 26 15.12 1.68 1.49
N ASP A 27 15.11 0.87 2.55
CA ASP A 27 16.07 0.91 3.65
C ASP A 27 16.99 -0.31 3.69
N PHE A 28 16.96 -1.14 2.65
CA PHE A 28 17.68 -2.41 2.48
C PHE A 28 17.32 -3.48 3.52
N SER A 29 16.23 -3.32 4.28
CA SER A 29 15.66 -4.42 5.07
C SER A 29 15.02 -5.46 4.16
N GLU A 30 14.88 -6.71 4.64
CA GLU A 30 14.24 -7.79 3.89
C GLU A 30 12.81 -7.41 3.41
N ALA A 31 12.07 -6.66 4.25
CA ALA A 31 10.72 -6.20 3.91
C ALA A 31 10.75 -5.16 2.79
N SER A 32 11.67 -4.19 2.82
CA SER A 32 11.78 -3.18 1.76
C SER A 32 12.32 -3.76 0.46
N VAL A 33 13.22 -4.74 0.52
CA VAL A 33 13.69 -5.48 -0.66
C VAL A 33 12.54 -6.25 -1.30
N LYS A 34 11.68 -6.85 -0.49
CA LYS A 34 10.49 -7.54 -0.98
C LYS A 34 9.47 -6.56 -1.59
N ALA A 35 9.24 -5.42 -0.92
CA ALA A 35 8.41 -4.36 -1.44
C ALA A 35 8.89 -3.84 -2.80
N TYR A 36 10.21 -3.74 -2.99
CA TYR A 36 10.81 -3.36 -4.27
C TYR A 36 10.43 -4.32 -5.41
N ARG A 37 10.43 -5.65 -5.16
CA ARG A 37 9.99 -6.63 -6.16
C ARG A 37 8.53 -6.43 -6.57
N TYR A 38 7.65 -6.20 -5.59
CA TYR A 38 6.24 -5.84 -5.88
C TYR A 38 6.15 -4.54 -6.68
N ALA A 39 6.93 -3.51 -6.31
CA ALA A 39 6.96 -2.25 -7.01
C ALA A 39 7.40 -2.40 -8.47
N GLN A 40 8.43 -3.21 -8.74
CA GLN A 40 8.87 -3.53 -10.11
C GLN A 40 7.78 -4.23 -10.91
N SER A 41 7.15 -5.27 -10.33
CA SER A 41 6.08 -6.02 -10.98
C SER A 41 4.89 -5.11 -11.34
N ILE A 42 4.42 -4.31 -10.38
CA ILE A 42 3.31 -3.39 -10.60
C ILE A 42 3.70 -2.31 -11.62
N ALA A 43 4.92 -1.75 -11.53
CA ALA A 43 5.40 -0.76 -12.48
C ALA A 43 5.47 -1.30 -13.91
N GLY A 44 5.94 -2.55 -14.07
CA GLY A 44 5.96 -3.23 -15.37
C GLY A 44 4.56 -3.46 -15.93
N HIS A 45 3.63 -3.93 -15.09
CA HIS A 45 2.24 -4.19 -15.47
C HIS A 45 1.51 -2.92 -15.95
N TYR A 46 1.59 -1.84 -15.17
CA TYR A 46 0.94 -0.56 -15.49
C TYR A 46 1.76 0.34 -16.43
N ARG A 47 2.98 -0.08 -16.81
CA ARG A 47 3.95 0.78 -17.51
C ARG A 47 4.19 2.10 -16.77
N ALA A 48 4.19 2.02 -15.45
CA ALA A 48 4.36 3.16 -14.57
C ALA A 48 5.84 3.50 -14.37
N LYS A 49 6.14 4.77 -14.11
CA LYS A 49 7.48 5.19 -13.71
C LYS A 49 7.76 4.72 -12.28
N LEU A 50 8.80 3.91 -12.09
CA LEU A 50 9.26 3.47 -10.78
C LEU A 50 10.35 4.44 -10.27
N ILE A 51 10.18 4.89 -9.02
CA ILE A 51 11.13 5.74 -8.31
C ILE A 51 11.50 5.00 -7.01
N VAL A 52 12.79 4.81 -6.78
CA VAL A 52 13.31 4.21 -5.55
C VAL A 52 13.99 5.30 -4.73
N GLN A 53 13.52 5.46 -3.51
CA GLN A 53 14.01 6.49 -2.60
C GLN A 53 14.71 5.84 -1.40
N HIS A 54 15.96 6.22 -1.17
CA HIS A 54 16.65 5.94 0.08
C HIS A 54 16.78 7.23 0.90
N VAL A 55 16.48 7.16 2.19
CA VAL A 55 16.58 8.33 3.08
C VAL A 55 17.70 8.11 4.06
N VAL A 56 18.64 9.05 4.09
CA VAL A 56 19.72 9.12 5.06
C VAL A 56 19.27 10.02 6.20
N GLU A 57 19.09 9.45 7.39
CA GLU A 57 18.77 10.22 8.58
C GLU A 57 20.08 10.60 9.28
N LEU A 58 20.48 11.84 9.13
CA LEU A 58 21.58 12.40 9.91
C LEU A 58 21.02 12.91 11.23
N TRP A 59 21.52 12.36 12.33
CA TRP A 59 21.18 12.86 13.66
C TRP A 59 21.69 14.30 13.76
N GLN A 60 20.78 15.23 14.04
CA GLN A 60 21.20 16.60 14.39
C GLN A 60 22.18 16.50 15.56
N HIS A 61 23.25 17.26 15.50
CA HIS A 61 24.30 17.30 16.49
C HIS A 61 23.74 17.13 17.92
N PRO A 62 24.34 16.25 18.75
CA PRO A 62 24.19 16.43 20.17
C PRO A 62 24.73 17.84 20.50
N SER A 63 23.86 18.71 20.97
CA SER A 63 24.24 20.01 21.52
C SER A 63 25.00 19.76 22.84
N GLY A 64 26.27 19.46 22.71
CA GLY A 64 27.19 19.19 23.80
C GLY A 64 28.62 19.37 23.33
N ASP A 65 29.56 19.61 24.22
CA ASP A 65 30.96 20.04 24.09
C ASP A 65 31.89 19.31 23.09
N TRP A 66 31.35 18.49 22.18
CA TRP A 66 32.06 17.83 21.09
C TRP A 66 31.82 18.62 19.80
N ALA A 67 32.36 19.83 19.70
CA ALA A 67 32.33 20.62 18.49
C ALA A 67 33.17 19.96 17.40
N VAL A 68 32.55 19.07 16.63
CA VAL A 68 33.13 18.63 15.34
C VAL A 68 33.20 19.87 14.44
N SER A 69 34.35 20.13 13.82
CA SER A 69 34.45 21.28 12.93
C SER A 69 33.39 21.20 11.81
N PRO A 70 32.79 22.31 11.38
CA PRO A 70 31.79 22.31 10.31
C PRO A 70 32.26 21.60 9.04
N ASP A 71 33.54 21.75 8.68
CA ASP A 71 34.15 21.10 7.51
C ASP A 71 34.22 19.57 7.65
N LEU A 72 34.54 19.07 8.83
CA LEU A 72 34.60 17.64 9.09
C LEU A 72 33.20 17.03 9.05
N PHE A 73 32.22 17.73 9.58
CA PHE A 73 30.81 17.32 9.52
C PHE A 73 30.29 17.27 8.08
N GLU A 74 30.58 18.32 7.32
CA GLU A 74 30.17 18.39 5.90
C GLU A 74 30.81 17.28 5.06
N ASN A 75 32.10 17.03 5.23
CA ASN A 75 32.79 15.91 4.57
C ASN A 75 32.19 14.55 4.95
N PHE A 76 31.86 14.36 6.23
CA PHE A 76 31.19 13.14 6.70
C PHE A 76 29.80 12.98 6.06
N ARG A 77 29.02 14.05 6.05
CA ARG A 77 27.68 14.11 5.42
C ARG A 77 27.74 13.73 3.94
N GLN A 78 28.66 14.37 3.19
CA GLN A 78 28.84 14.08 1.76
C GLN A 78 29.26 12.64 1.51
N THR A 79 30.14 12.10 2.35
CA THR A 79 30.58 10.71 2.27
C THR A 79 29.39 9.74 2.50
N LEU A 80 28.53 10.02 3.48
CA LEU A 80 27.36 9.19 3.74
C LEU A 80 26.38 9.21 2.58
N ILE A 81 26.12 10.38 2.00
CA ILE A 81 25.22 10.53 0.85
C ILE A 81 25.79 9.79 -0.37
N SER A 82 27.06 9.98 -0.69
CA SER A 82 27.71 9.31 -1.82
C SER A 82 27.72 7.79 -1.67
N ASN A 83 27.98 7.28 -0.47
CA ASN A 83 27.90 5.84 -0.20
C ASN A 83 26.48 5.32 -0.37
N ALA A 84 25.48 6.05 0.14
CA ALA A 84 24.07 5.67 -0.01
C ALA A 84 23.61 5.65 -1.48
N GLU A 85 24.09 6.61 -2.29
CA GLU A 85 23.84 6.62 -3.73
C GLU A 85 24.47 5.41 -4.43
N ALA A 86 25.73 5.10 -4.11
CA ALA A 86 26.43 3.94 -4.66
C ALA A 86 25.74 2.63 -4.27
N ASP A 87 25.35 2.48 -2.99
CA ASP A 87 24.64 1.30 -2.49
C ASP A 87 23.28 1.12 -3.18
N LEU A 88 22.53 2.21 -3.35
CA LEU A 88 21.23 2.19 -4.02
C LEU A 88 21.36 1.78 -5.49
N GLN A 89 22.30 2.37 -6.21
CA GLN A 89 22.58 2.01 -7.60
C GLN A 89 23.06 0.57 -7.75
N GLN A 90 23.94 0.12 -6.85
CA GLN A 90 24.42 -1.26 -6.86
C GLN A 90 23.29 -2.24 -6.59
N PHE A 91 22.39 -1.91 -5.63
CA PHE A 91 21.22 -2.74 -5.34
C PHE A 91 20.30 -2.88 -6.54
N VAL A 92 19.95 -1.76 -7.18
CA VAL A 92 19.09 -1.76 -8.39
C VAL A 92 19.73 -2.55 -9.51
N LYS A 93 21.02 -2.35 -9.77
CA LYS A 93 21.75 -3.09 -10.80
C LYS A 93 21.77 -4.61 -10.54
N LYS A 94 21.96 -5.02 -9.29
CA LYS A 94 21.95 -6.45 -8.90
C LYS A 94 20.55 -7.07 -8.97
N SER A 95 19.51 -6.26 -8.69
CA SER A 95 18.12 -6.74 -8.70
C SER A 95 17.58 -7.00 -10.10
N GLY A 96 18.18 -6.43 -11.15
CA GLY A 96 17.71 -6.56 -12.54
C GLY A 96 16.33 -5.93 -12.77
N GLY A 97 15.72 -6.25 -13.92
CA GLY A 97 14.39 -5.79 -14.27
C GLY A 97 14.35 -4.33 -14.78
N LEU A 98 13.38 -3.54 -14.28
CA LEU A 98 13.21 -2.15 -14.67
C LEU A 98 14.38 -1.28 -14.18
N SER A 99 14.67 -0.21 -14.92
CA SER A 99 15.63 0.83 -14.50
C SER A 99 14.88 1.98 -13.83
N PRO A 100 14.74 1.98 -12.48
CA PRO A 100 14.03 3.02 -11.77
C PRO A 100 14.85 4.31 -11.67
N GLU A 101 14.15 5.43 -11.42
CA GLU A 101 14.81 6.65 -10.94
C GLU A 101 15.27 6.42 -9.48
N CYS A 102 16.58 6.54 -9.22
CA CYS A 102 17.16 6.39 -7.88
C CYS A 102 17.34 7.76 -7.23
N ILE A 103 16.85 7.91 -6.01
CA ILE A 103 16.93 9.17 -5.26
C ILE A 103 17.44 8.88 -3.85
N VAL A 104 18.46 9.60 -3.44
CA VAL A 104 18.90 9.66 -2.05
C VAL A 104 18.53 11.04 -1.51
N GLN A 105 17.93 11.05 -0.33
CA GLN A 105 17.50 12.28 0.32
C GLN A 105 17.90 12.30 1.79
N GLU A 106 18.42 13.41 2.25
CA GLU A 106 18.69 13.62 3.67
C GLU A 106 17.47 14.25 4.32
N SER A 107 16.84 13.53 5.25
CA SER A 107 15.67 13.98 6.00
C SER A 107 15.27 12.96 7.05
N MET A 108 14.18 13.24 7.79
CA MET A 108 13.42 12.22 8.51
C MET A 108 12.66 11.36 7.49
N ALA A 109 12.79 10.03 7.56
CA ALA A 109 12.31 9.12 6.51
C ALA A 109 10.83 9.32 6.15
N ALA A 110 9.94 9.38 7.14
CA ALA A 110 8.52 9.52 6.87
C ALA A 110 8.17 10.88 6.20
N ASP A 111 8.84 11.97 6.62
CA ASP A 111 8.61 13.30 6.08
C ASP A 111 9.13 13.40 4.64
N ALA A 112 10.29 12.81 4.36
CA ALA A 112 10.85 12.73 3.00
C ALA A 112 9.91 11.98 2.06
N ILE A 113 9.42 10.81 2.46
CA ILE A 113 8.49 9.99 1.66
C ILE A 113 7.21 10.75 1.37
N LEU A 114 6.58 11.35 2.39
CA LEU A 114 5.32 12.06 2.25
C LEU A 114 5.43 13.34 1.42
N SER A 115 6.49 14.13 1.64
CA SER A 115 6.73 15.36 0.87
C SER A 115 7.04 15.04 -0.58
N PHE A 116 7.88 14.02 -0.83
CA PHE A 116 8.19 13.56 -2.17
C PHE A 116 6.96 13.04 -2.91
N ALA A 117 6.14 12.23 -2.23
CA ALA A 117 4.92 11.69 -2.82
C ALA A 117 3.96 12.80 -3.28
N ARG A 118 3.76 13.83 -2.45
CA ARG A 118 2.94 14.98 -2.82
C ARG A 118 3.56 15.81 -3.94
N GLY A 119 4.85 16.16 -3.81
CA GLY A 119 5.53 17.03 -4.77
C GLY A 119 5.70 16.43 -6.16
N ARG A 120 5.71 15.11 -6.29
CA ARG A 120 5.88 14.38 -7.56
C ARG A 120 4.62 13.71 -8.05
N ALA A 121 3.46 14.00 -7.45
CA ALA A 121 2.17 13.38 -7.77
C ALA A 121 2.29 11.84 -7.89
N ILE A 122 2.83 11.21 -6.84
CA ILE A 122 2.93 9.75 -6.76
C ILE A 122 1.51 9.17 -6.67
N SER A 123 1.24 8.16 -7.49
CA SER A 123 -0.05 7.48 -7.55
C SER A 123 -0.10 6.22 -6.67
N LEU A 124 1.04 5.69 -6.27
CA LEU A 124 1.15 4.54 -5.37
C LEU A 124 2.49 4.56 -4.61
N ILE A 125 2.45 4.37 -3.30
CA ILE A 125 3.63 4.06 -2.50
C ILE A 125 3.66 2.56 -2.25
N VAL A 126 4.81 1.91 -2.45
CA VAL A 126 5.02 0.49 -2.14
C VAL A 126 6.15 0.38 -1.15
N MET A 127 5.86 -0.11 0.06
CA MET A 127 6.86 -0.13 1.13
C MET A 127 6.78 -1.34 2.03
N GLY A 128 7.89 -1.66 2.70
CA GLY A 128 7.93 -2.70 3.70
C GLY A 128 7.19 -2.32 4.98
N THR A 129 6.65 -3.30 5.70
CA THR A 129 5.98 -3.06 6.99
C THR A 129 6.93 -2.77 8.14
N HIS A 130 8.21 -3.17 8.03
CA HIS A 130 9.24 -3.02 9.07
C HIS A 130 10.56 -2.62 8.43
N GLY A 131 11.34 -1.80 9.12
CA GLY A 131 12.69 -1.43 8.72
C GLY A 131 13.76 -2.26 9.45
N ARG A 132 15.03 -1.82 9.34
CA ARG A 132 16.23 -2.48 9.89
C ARG A 132 16.18 -2.74 11.41
N ARG A 133 15.44 -1.94 12.19
CA ARG A 133 15.37 -2.00 13.66
C ARG A 133 14.18 -2.80 14.18
N GLY A 134 13.37 -3.40 13.32
CA GLY A 134 12.14 -4.12 13.70
C GLY A 134 12.46 -5.46 14.37
N PHE A 135 12.66 -5.45 15.68
CA PHE A 135 12.86 -6.67 16.48
C PHE A 135 11.56 -7.40 16.81
N ASP A 136 10.42 -6.70 16.84
CA ASP A 136 9.13 -7.29 17.17
C ASP A 136 8.30 -7.57 15.92
N ARG A 137 8.05 -8.86 15.68
CA ARG A 137 7.20 -9.35 14.57
C ARG A 137 5.74 -8.86 14.63
N LEU A 138 5.38 -8.20 15.73
CA LEU A 138 4.01 -7.78 16.06
C LEU A 138 3.79 -6.27 16.05
N MET A 139 4.79 -5.45 15.70
CA MET A 139 4.61 -3.99 15.62
C MET A 139 4.87 -3.50 14.19
N LEU A 140 4.05 -2.58 13.71
CA LEU A 140 4.28 -1.88 12.45
C LEU A 140 5.43 -0.89 12.64
N GLY A 141 6.30 -0.75 11.65
CA GLY A 141 7.40 0.22 11.70
C GLY A 141 6.90 1.66 11.78
N SER A 142 7.54 2.50 12.60
CA SER A 142 7.12 3.89 12.84
C SER A 142 7.05 4.72 11.55
N VAL A 143 7.96 4.51 10.60
CA VAL A 143 7.94 5.18 9.30
C VAL A 143 6.71 4.72 8.51
N THR A 144 6.45 3.41 8.45
CA THR A 144 5.31 2.85 7.73
C THR A 144 4.00 3.33 8.33
N GLU A 145 3.87 3.32 9.64
CA GLU A 145 2.68 3.81 10.32
C GLU A 145 2.42 5.29 10.01
N ARG A 146 3.46 6.13 10.08
CA ARG A 146 3.33 7.56 9.77
C ARG A 146 2.99 7.82 8.30
N VAL A 147 3.56 7.04 7.38
CA VAL A 147 3.20 7.13 5.95
C VAL A 147 1.76 6.73 5.73
N LEU A 148 1.29 5.62 6.29
CA LEU A 148 -0.09 5.15 6.18
C LEU A 148 -1.11 6.18 6.70
N ARG A 149 -0.77 6.91 7.75
CA ARG A 149 -1.65 7.94 8.33
C ARG A 149 -1.77 9.20 7.47
N HIS A 150 -0.72 9.57 6.73
CA HIS A 150 -0.60 10.89 6.12
C HIS A 150 -0.41 10.88 4.60
N ALA A 151 -0.37 9.70 3.99
CA ALA A 151 -0.26 9.59 2.54
C ALA A 151 -1.54 10.09 1.86
N SER A 152 -1.37 10.85 0.79
CA SER A 152 -2.45 11.33 -0.08
C SER A 152 -2.75 10.39 -1.26
N CYS A 153 -2.01 9.31 -1.37
CA CYS A 153 -2.17 8.26 -2.38
C CYS A 153 -2.20 6.88 -1.70
N PRO A 154 -2.69 5.85 -2.38
CA PRO A 154 -2.67 4.49 -1.87
C PRO A 154 -1.27 4.03 -1.45
N VAL A 155 -1.23 3.20 -0.40
CA VAL A 155 0.00 2.62 0.12
C VAL A 155 -0.13 1.11 0.12
N LEU A 156 0.71 0.43 -0.64
CA LEU A 156 0.86 -1.01 -0.61
C LEU A 156 1.93 -1.38 0.41
N THR A 157 1.54 -2.08 1.45
CA THR A 157 2.46 -2.59 2.46
C THR A 157 2.78 -4.06 2.21
N VAL A 158 4.07 -4.39 2.26
CA VAL A 158 4.57 -5.75 2.02
C VAL A 158 5.35 -6.22 3.24
N ARG A 159 4.96 -7.38 3.77
CA ARG A 159 5.68 -8.00 4.89
C ARG A 159 6.85 -8.84 4.40
N ARG A 160 7.83 -9.05 5.29
CA ARG A 160 8.93 -9.99 5.06
C ARG A 160 8.45 -11.40 4.72
N THR A 161 7.38 -11.84 5.38
CA THR A 161 6.76 -13.17 5.22
C THR A 161 5.78 -13.27 4.06
N ALA A 162 5.55 -12.18 3.31
CA ALA A 162 4.69 -12.24 2.12
C ALA A 162 5.21 -13.33 1.17
N PRO A 163 4.36 -14.05 0.43
CA PRO A 163 4.78 -15.08 -0.49
C PRO A 163 5.83 -14.53 -1.46
N ASP A 164 6.90 -15.30 -1.70
CA ASP A 164 7.78 -14.99 -2.80
C ASP A 164 7.02 -15.33 -4.09
N SER A 165 6.88 -14.34 -4.93
CA SER A 165 6.42 -14.55 -6.30
C SER A 165 7.49 -15.33 -7.07
N GLY A 166 7.52 -16.66 -6.85
CA GLY A 166 8.41 -17.57 -7.60
C GLY A 166 9.92 -17.40 -7.34
N THR A 167 10.58 -18.49 -6.97
CA THR A 167 12.02 -18.79 -7.00
C THR A 167 13.04 -17.68 -6.78
N GLN A 168 14.06 -18.00 -5.98
CA GLN A 168 15.26 -17.22 -5.61
C GLN A 168 16.13 -16.70 -6.78
N ALA A 169 15.72 -16.86 -8.01
CA ALA A 169 16.34 -16.24 -9.16
C ALA A 169 15.46 -15.09 -9.64
N ALA A 170 16.08 -13.99 -10.00
CA ALA A 170 15.45 -12.85 -10.67
C ALA A 170 14.67 -13.34 -11.91
N THR A 171 13.44 -13.77 -11.69
CA THR A 171 12.53 -14.05 -12.81
C THR A 171 11.81 -12.76 -13.09
N ASP A 172 11.86 -12.32 -14.34
CA ASP A 172 11.08 -11.20 -14.90
C ASP A 172 9.56 -11.46 -14.86
N GLU A 173 9.12 -12.49 -14.15
CA GLU A 173 7.71 -12.81 -14.03
C GLU A 173 7.01 -11.86 -13.05
N PRO A 174 5.95 -11.19 -13.50
CA PRO A 174 5.18 -10.29 -12.64
C PRO A 174 4.56 -11.06 -11.48
N VAL A 175 4.43 -10.40 -10.33
CA VAL A 175 3.67 -10.94 -9.20
C VAL A 175 2.23 -11.18 -9.65
N PRO A 176 1.76 -12.42 -9.68
CA PRO A 176 0.41 -12.69 -10.13
C PRO A 176 -0.58 -12.18 -9.08
N ILE A 177 -1.51 -11.32 -9.50
CA ILE A 177 -2.67 -10.92 -8.70
C ILE A 177 -3.89 -11.52 -9.40
N ARG A 178 -4.37 -12.64 -8.90
CA ARG A 178 -5.50 -13.39 -9.47
C ARG A 178 -6.76 -13.24 -8.63
N ARG A 179 -6.59 -12.94 -7.34
CA ARG A 179 -7.69 -12.82 -6.40
C ARG A 179 -7.48 -11.67 -5.42
N ILE A 180 -8.42 -10.75 -5.40
CA ILE A 180 -8.38 -9.53 -4.58
C ILE A 180 -9.50 -9.61 -3.55
N LEU A 181 -9.14 -9.49 -2.26
CA LEU A 181 -10.12 -9.32 -1.19
C LEU A 181 -10.28 -7.83 -0.88
N CYS A 182 -11.47 -7.29 -1.10
CA CYS A 182 -11.83 -5.93 -0.73
C CYS A 182 -12.68 -5.91 0.54
N CYS A 183 -12.20 -5.23 1.57
CA CYS A 183 -12.90 -5.11 2.85
C CYS A 183 -13.74 -3.84 2.88
N VAL A 184 -15.05 -3.97 3.09
CA VAL A 184 -16.02 -2.87 3.06
C VAL A 184 -16.74 -2.74 4.40
N ASP A 185 -16.78 -1.51 4.91
CA ASP A 185 -17.57 -1.13 6.10
C ASP A 185 -18.62 -0.05 5.79
N PHE A 186 -18.87 0.20 4.52
CA PHE A 186 -19.78 1.22 3.97
C PHE A 186 -19.36 2.67 4.26
N SER A 187 -18.16 2.92 4.76
CA SER A 187 -17.58 4.26 4.83
C SER A 187 -17.14 4.75 3.44
N ALA A 188 -16.97 6.07 3.28
CA ALA A 188 -16.45 6.63 2.03
C ALA A 188 -15.04 6.10 1.69
N HIS A 189 -14.20 5.80 2.71
CA HIS A 189 -12.89 5.18 2.52
C HIS A 189 -13.00 3.78 1.92
N SER A 190 -13.91 2.96 2.45
CA SER A 190 -14.08 1.60 1.95
C SER A 190 -14.74 1.56 0.57
N GLN A 191 -15.59 2.54 0.24
CA GLN A 191 -16.13 2.67 -1.12
C GLN A 191 -15.02 3.02 -2.12
N ARG A 192 -14.15 3.97 -1.77
CA ARG A 192 -12.99 4.29 -2.60
C ARG A 192 -12.01 3.09 -2.72
N ALA A 193 -11.83 2.33 -1.63
CA ALA A 193 -11.05 1.10 -1.67
C ALA A 193 -11.64 0.07 -2.65
N LEU A 194 -12.97 -0.02 -2.73
CA LEU A 194 -13.66 -0.88 -3.70
C LEU A 194 -13.41 -0.43 -5.15
N ASP A 195 -13.44 0.87 -5.43
CA ASP A 195 -13.11 1.39 -6.77
C ASP A 195 -11.70 1.00 -7.19
N TYR A 196 -10.73 1.10 -6.26
CA TYR A 196 -9.35 0.66 -6.52
C TYR A 196 -9.25 -0.86 -6.72
N ALA A 197 -9.97 -1.64 -5.92
CA ALA A 197 -9.97 -3.10 -6.04
C ALA A 197 -10.54 -3.55 -7.39
N LEU A 198 -11.66 -2.96 -7.82
CA LEU A 198 -12.28 -3.26 -9.12
C LEU A 198 -11.39 -2.84 -10.29
N SER A 199 -10.78 -1.64 -10.20
CA SER A 199 -9.82 -1.19 -11.23
C SER A 199 -8.58 -2.08 -11.32
N ALA A 200 -8.05 -2.53 -10.19
CA ALA A 200 -6.94 -3.47 -10.18
C ALA A 200 -7.36 -4.84 -10.73
N ALA A 201 -8.55 -5.31 -10.39
CA ALA A 201 -9.07 -6.57 -10.90
C ALA A 201 -9.26 -6.55 -12.42
N ASP A 202 -9.77 -5.46 -12.97
CA ASP A 202 -9.88 -5.27 -14.42
C ASP A 202 -8.50 -5.30 -15.10
N ALA A 203 -7.52 -4.60 -14.50
CA ALA A 203 -6.16 -4.55 -15.04
C ALA A 203 -5.44 -5.91 -15.01
N TYR A 204 -5.66 -6.72 -13.97
CA TYR A 204 -5.00 -8.02 -13.78
C TYR A 204 -5.83 -9.22 -14.25
N ASP A 205 -7.03 -9.03 -14.76
CA ASP A 205 -8.02 -10.10 -15.02
C ASP A 205 -8.24 -10.96 -13.76
N ALA A 206 -8.40 -10.31 -12.60
CA ALA A 206 -8.51 -10.95 -11.30
C ALA A 206 -9.96 -11.07 -10.83
N GLU A 207 -10.23 -12.03 -9.95
CA GLU A 207 -11.49 -12.14 -9.22
C GLU A 207 -11.49 -11.19 -8.01
N VAL A 208 -12.66 -10.68 -7.63
CA VAL A 208 -12.82 -9.82 -6.45
C VAL A 208 -13.80 -10.42 -5.48
N ASP A 209 -13.35 -10.66 -4.26
CA ASP A 209 -14.22 -10.97 -3.13
C ASP A 209 -14.44 -9.67 -2.33
N VAL A 210 -15.68 -9.26 -2.16
CA VAL A 210 -16.07 -8.09 -1.37
C VAL A 210 -16.65 -8.58 -0.05
N LEU A 211 -15.93 -8.30 1.02
CA LEU A 211 -16.27 -8.79 2.36
C LEU A 211 -16.74 -7.65 3.25
N HIS A 212 -17.91 -7.83 3.85
CA HIS A 212 -18.35 -7.07 5.02
C HIS A 212 -18.34 -7.94 6.26
N VAL A 213 -17.84 -7.42 7.37
CA VAL A 213 -17.85 -8.13 8.66
C VAL A 213 -18.76 -7.40 9.64
N LEU A 214 -19.75 -8.11 10.12
CA LEU A 214 -20.63 -7.67 11.20
C LEU A 214 -19.95 -7.98 12.54
N ASP A 215 -19.50 -6.90 13.22
CA ASP A 215 -18.85 -6.98 14.52
C ASP A 215 -19.87 -6.78 15.64
N ASN A 216 -19.77 -7.54 16.72
CA ASN A 216 -20.57 -7.36 17.94
C ASN A 216 -22.09 -7.57 17.83
N ILE A 217 -22.56 -8.53 17.05
CA ILE A 217 -23.97 -8.95 17.16
C ILE A 217 -24.17 -9.78 18.42
N SER A 218 -24.82 -9.17 19.41
CA SER A 218 -25.01 -9.78 20.73
C SER A 218 -26.28 -10.64 20.85
N ASP A 219 -27.21 -10.57 19.88
CA ASP A 219 -28.50 -11.25 19.98
C ASP A 219 -28.74 -12.17 18.77
N SER A 220 -28.89 -13.44 19.03
CA SER A 220 -29.07 -14.50 18.00
C SER A 220 -30.35 -14.33 17.16
N ALA A 221 -31.35 -13.61 17.67
CA ALA A 221 -32.62 -13.41 16.98
C ALA A 221 -32.52 -12.43 15.77
N ASP A 222 -31.57 -11.53 15.78
CA ASP A 222 -31.43 -10.50 14.73
C ASP A 222 -30.32 -10.77 13.69
N VAL A 223 -29.49 -11.79 13.92
CA VAL A 223 -28.36 -12.14 13.02
C VAL A 223 -28.81 -12.30 11.57
N GLY A 224 -29.90 -12.99 11.34
CA GLY A 224 -30.41 -13.23 9.98
C GLY A 224 -30.84 -11.95 9.27
N LYS A 225 -31.47 -11.02 10.00
CA LYS A 225 -31.90 -9.73 9.45
C LYS A 225 -30.73 -8.81 9.16
N GLU A 226 -29.76 -8.73 10.07
CA GLU A 226 -28.57 -7.91 9.90
C GLU A 226 -27.69 -8.42 8.76
N THR A 227 -27.54 -9.74 8.64
CA THR A 227 -26.83 -10.35 7.52
C THR A 227 -27.52 -10.05 6.19
N ALA A 228 -28.85 -10.19 6.12
CA ALA A 228 -29.61 -9.87 4.92
C ALA A 228 -29.51 -8.38 4.55
N ALA A 229 -29.62 -7.49 5.53
CA ALA A 229 -29.47 -6.05 5.33
C ALA A 229 -28.07 -5.67 4.88
N ALA A 230 -27.03 -6.29 5.45
CA ALA A 230 -25.66 -6.09 5.03
C ALA A 230 -25.41 -6.55 3.58
N MET A 231 -25.98 -7.70 3.22
CA MET A 231 -25.90 -8.22 1.85
C MET A 231 -26.61 -7.28 0.86
N GLU A 232 -27.80 -6.81 1.18
CA GLU A 232 -28.52 -5.84 0.37
C GLU A 232 -27.71 -4.54 0.20
N ASN A 233 -27.03 -4.07 1.25
CA ASN A 233 -26.15 -2.91 1.19
C ASN A 233 -24.91 -3.16 0.33
N LEU A 234 -24.32 -4.36 0.36
CA LEU A 234 -23.23 -4.73 -0.54
C LEU A 234 -23.70 -4.72 -2.00
N GLU A 235 -24.88 -5.27 -2.28
CA GLU A 235 -25.45 -5.27 -3.64
C GLU A 235 -25.68 -3.86 -4.18
N LYS A 236 -26.09 -2.92 -3.33
CA LYS A 236 -26.29 -1.50 -3.69
C LYS A 236 -25.00 -0.76 -4.07
N LEU A 237 -23.82 -1.25 -3.67
CA LEU A 237 -22.54 -0.72 -4.11
C LEU A 237 -22.28 -0.99 -5.60
N PHE A 238 -23.02 -1.93 -6.20
CA PHE A 238 -22.89 -2.30 -7.61
C PHE A 238 -24.14 -1.89 -8.39
N PRO A 239 -24.18 -0.70 -9.02
CA PRO A 239 -25.34 -0.29 -9.81
C PRO A 239 -25.59 -1.29 -10.95
N PRO A 240 -26.87 -1.61 -11.24
CA PRO A 240 -27.25 -2.63 -12.23
C PRO A 240 -26.79 -2.34 -13.67
N ALA A 241 -26.42 -1.11 -13.96
CA ALA A 241 -26.00 -0.65 -15.29
C ALA A 241 -24.51 -0.92 -15.61
N VAL A 242 -23.72 -1.33 -14.63
CA VAL A 242 -22.29 -1.68 -14.85
C VAL A 242 -22.23 -3.19 -15.11
N PRO A 243 -21.89 -3.64 -16.32
CA PRO A 243 -21.60 -5.05 -16.53
C PRO A 243 -20.50 -5.44 -15.54
N ARG A 244 -20.73 -6.47 -14.75
CA ARG A 244 -19.67 -7.05 -13.93
C ARG A 244 -18.68 -7.71 -14.90
N ALA A 245 -17.74 -6.91 -15.42
CA ALA A 245 -16.69 -7.41 -16.29
C ALA A 245 -15.76 -8.37 -15.54
N THR A 246 -15.61 -8.14 -14.23
CA THR A 246 -14.84 -8.95 -13.29
C THR A 246 -15.75 -9.90 -12.51
N LYS A 247 -15.29 -11.11 -12.26
CA LYS A 247 -15.95 -12.05 -11.35
C LYS A 247 -15.90 -11.48 -9.95
N THR A 248 -17.05 -11.01 -9.46
CA THR A 248 -17.19 -10.39 -8.14
C THR A 248 -18.08 -11.27 -7.26
N HIS A 249 -17.59 -11.62 -6.08
CA HIS A 249 -18.27 -12.36 -5.05
C HIS A 249 -18.54 -11.45 -3.86
N LEU A 250 -19.75 -11.54 -3.27
CA LEU A 250 -20.12 -10.76 -2.10
C LEU A 250 -20.26 -11.72 -0.91
N ASP A 251 -19.67 -11.37 0.22
CA ASP A 251 -19.73 -12.18 1.43
C ASP A 251 -19.94 -11.30 2.68
N VAL A 252 -20.70 -11.83 3.64
CA VAL A 252 -20.91 -11.22 4.95
C VAL A 252 -20.52 -12.22 6.02
N ARG A 253 -19.58 -11.85 6.89
CA ARG A 253 -19.11 -12.66 8.01
C ARG A 253 -19.50 -12.04 9.34
N LEU A 254 -19.54 -12.88 10.36
CA LEU A 254 -19.85 -12.49 11.73
C LEU A 254 -18.63 -12.71 12.60
N GLY A 255 -18.23 -11.71 13.38
CA GLY A 255 -17.12 -11.85 14.32
C GLY A 255 -16.22 -10.61 14.36
N LYS A 256 -15.05 -10.77 14.96
CA LYS A 256 -14.07 -9.67 15.02
C LYS A 256 -13.52 -9.38 13.63
N ALA A 257 -13.74 -8.16 13.14
CA ALA A 257 -13.45 -7.77 11.76
C ALA A 257 -12.08 -8.22 11.26
N TYR A 258 -10.97 -7.89 11.96
CA TYR A 258 -9.64 -8.27 11.50
C TYR A 258 -9.41 -9.79 11.44
N GLN A 259 -10.05 -10.57 12.35
CA GLN A 259 -9.89 -12.03 12.38
C GLN A 259 -10.62 -12.67 11.19
N GLU A 260 -11.85 -12.24 10.95
CA GLU A 260 -12.65 -12.76 9.82
C GLU A 260 -12.03 -12.34 8.47
N ILE A 261 -11.49 -11.12 8.33
CA ILE A 261 -10.77 -10.70 7.13
C ILE A 261 -9.56 -11.60 6.86
N LEU A 262 -8.72 -11.84 7.87
CA LEU A 262 -7.52 -12.68 7.71
C LEU A 262 -7.86 -14.13 7.42
N LYS A 263 -8.88 -14.66 8.10
CA LYS A 263 -9.37 -16.01 7.86
C LYS A 263 -9.93 -16.14 6.45
N PHE A 264 -10.80 -15.23 6.05
CA PHE A 264 -11.38 -15.23 4.71
C PHE A 264 -10.32 -15.08 3.62
N ALA A 265 -9.35 -14.17 3.80
CA ALA A 265 -8.23 -14.02 2.88
C ALA A 265 -7.44 -15.33 2.68
N SER A 266 -7.26 -16.09 3.78
CA SER A 266 -6.63 -17.42 3.73
C SER A 266 -7.52 -18.45 3.04
N ASP A 267 -8.83 -18.47 3.35
CA ASP A 267 -9.78 -19.44 2.80
C ASP A 267 -9.89 -19.30 1.27
N VAL A 268 -9.92 -18.06 0.77
CA VAL A 268 -10.00 -17.78 -0.68
C VAL A 268 -8.64 -17.65 -1.36
N GLN A 269 -7.55 -17.75 -0.60
CA GLN A 269 -6.18 -17.56 -1.11
C GLN A 269 -6.00 -16.21 -1.81
N ALA A 270 -6.41 -15.12 -1.15
CA ALA A 270 -6.30 -13.78 -1.70
C ALA A 270 -4.83 -13.37 -1.90
N ASP A 271 -4.49 -12.91 -3.10
CA ASP A 271 -3.16 -12.41 -3.44
C ASP A 271 -2.95 -10.97 -2.93
N LEU A 272 -4.04 -10.21 -2.80
CA LEU A 272 -4.05 -8.83 -2.35
C LEU A 272 -5.27 -8.55 -1.47
N ILE A 273 -5.06 -7.91 -0.31
CA ILE A 273 -6.13 -7.34 0.50
C ILE A 273 -6.20 -5.84 0.23
N VAL A 274 -7.40 -5.31 -0.03
CA VAL A 274 -7.64 -3.88 -0.24
C VAL A 274 -8.60 -3.37 0.84
N THR A 275 -8.24 -2.28 1.50
CA THR A 275 -9.04 -1.70 2.59
C THR A 275 -8.90 -0.18 2.62
N GLY A 276 -9.88 0.51 3.18
CA GLY A 276 -9.75 1.92 3.53
C GLY A 276 -8.77 2.14 4.70
N VAL A 277 -8.19 3.32 4.79
CA VAL A 277 -7.29 3.69 5.90
C VAL A 277 -8.08 3.84 7.21
N TRP A 278 -9.29 4.41 7.13
CA TRP A 278 -10.16 4.73 8.27
C TRP A 278 -11.48 3.98 8.13
N GLY A 279 -12.08 3.57 9.25
CA GLY A 279 -13.39 2.95 9.29
C GLY A 279 -14.48 3.90 9.81
N ARG A 280 -15.73 3.38 9.92
CA ARG A 280 -16.93 4.11 10.36
C ARG A 280 -16.78 4.88 11.67
N ASN A 281 -16.00 4.38 12.62
CA ASN A 281 -15.95 4.88 13.99
C ASN A 281 -14.78 5.82 14.27
N SER A 282 -14.02 6.22 13.26
CA SER A 282 -12.91 7.14 13.45
C SER A 282 -13.42 8.59 13.47
N LEU A 283 -13.90 9.02 14.64
CA LEU A 283 -14.20 10.45 14.90
C LEU A 283 -12.91 11.26 15.04
N ASP A 284 -11.79 10.62 15.37
CA ASP A 284 -10.48 11.25 15.48
C ASP A 284 -9.64 10.90 14.25
N LEU A 285 -9.37 11.87 13.41
CA LEU A 285 -8.48 11.78 12.24
C LEU A 285 -7.04 11.37 12.61
N GLU A 286 -6.72 11.29 13.91
CA GLU A 286 -5.39 10.91 14.41
C GLU A 286 -5.25 9.40 14.70
N VAL A 287 -6.34 8.64 14.73
CA VAL A 287 -6.30 7.21 15.08
C VAL A 287 -6.44 6.37 13.82
N PHE A 288 -5.36 5.74 13.37
CA PHE A 288 -5.37 4.74 12.31
C PHE A 288 -6.36 3.62 12.65
N GLY A 289 -7.22 3.21 11.70
CA GLY A 289 -8.27 2.23 11.95
C GLY A 289 -7.73 0.93 12.56
N SER A 290 -8.22 0.56 13.73
CA SER A 290 -7.73 -0.59 14.49
C SER A 290 -7.79 -1.91 13.69
N THR A 291 -8.82 -2.09 12.88
CA THR A 291 -8.97 -3.25 11.99
C THR A 291 -7.91 -3.24 10.91
N THR A 292 -7.76 -2.13 10.18
CA THR A 292 -6.76 -1.97 9.11
C THR A 292 -5.34 -2.16 9.64
N TYR A 293 -5.03 -1.58 10.82
CA TYR A 293 -3.75 -1.78 11.49
C TYR A 293 -3.46 -3.27 11.74
N ARG A 294 -4.43 -3.99 12.31
CA ARG A 294 -4.30 -5.43 12.59
C ARG A 294 -4.18 -6.27 11.31
N VAL A 295 -4.93 -5.92 10.27
CA VAL A 295 -4.83 -6.61 8.97
C VAL A 295 -3.44 -6.44 8.39
N ILE A 296 -2.89 -5.22 8.33
CA ILE A 296 -1.52 -4.98 7.84
C ILE A 296 -0.49 -5.71 8.68
N GLN A 297 -0.68 -5.71 9.99
CA GLN A 297 0.23 -6.34 10.94
C GLN A 297 0.28 -7.85 10.82
N LEU A 298 -0.85 -8.50 10.54
CA LEU A 298 -1.01 -9.95 10.63
C LEU A 298 -1.17 -10.64 9.27
N SER A 299 -1.52 -9.91 8.21
CA SER A 299 -1.68 -10.48 6.87
C SER A 299 -0.40 -11.16 6.39
N PRO A 300 -0.47 -12.40 5.88
CA PRO A 300 0.68 -13.02 5.23
C PRO A 300 1.00 -12.40 3.87
N GLY A 301 0.01 -11.81 3.20
CA GLY A 301 0.12 -11.19 1.88
C GLY A 301 0.19 -9.65 1.93
N PRO A 302 0.33 -9.01 0.76
CA PRO A 302 0.33 -7.56 0.64
C PRO A 302 -1.04 -6.96 0.99
N VAL A 303 -1.01 -5.74 1.56
CA VAL A 303 -2.23 -5.00 1.90
C VAL A 303 -2.15 -3.61 1.28
N LEU A 304 -3.12 -3.28 0.44
CA LEU A 304 -3.31 -1.96 -0.15
C LEU A 304 -4.28 -1.16 0.72
N THR A 305 -3.80 -0.05 1.25
CA THR A 305 -4.66 0.91 1.97
C THR A 305 -4.94 2.12 1.09
N VAL A 306 -6.19 2.52 1.03
CA VAL A 306 -6.65 3.62 0.17
C VAL A 306 -7.10 4.78 1.04
N PRO A 307 -6.46 5.97 0.94
CA PRO A 307 -6.93 7.20 1.59
C PRO A 307 -8.12 7.81 0.84
N ILE A 308 -8.79 8.80 1.44
CA ILE A 308 -9.81 9.63 0.75
C ILE A 308 -9.15 10.65 -0.16
#